data_5b72a18be16297ff76f3ae7cb57bb16f
#
_entry.id   5b72a18be16297ff76f3ae7cb57bb16f
#
_cell.length_a   1.000
_cell.length_b   1.000
_cell.length_c   1.000
_cell.angle_alpha   90.00
_cell.angle_beta   90.00
_cell.angle_gamma   90.00
#
_symmetry.space_group_name_H-M   'P 1'
#
loop_
_entity.id
_entity.type
_entity.pdbx_description
1 polymer ?
#
loop_
_entity_poly.entity_id
_entity_poly.type
_entity_poly.pdbx_seq_one_letter_code
_entity_poly.pdbx_strand_id
1 'polypeptide(L)'
;MNFRTPEWVHHAIFYQIFPDRFAFSKKLVKPNNLESWESAPTNHGYKGGDLLGVLEKLDYLQDLGINAIYFNPIFQSASNHRYHTHDYFQVDPMLGGNQALKELLKEAHKRDIRVILDGVFNHASRGFFQFNDILENGEKSAYLDWFDIRGYPLNAYQGKPNYRCWWNLPALPEFNNDNPQVRNFIFSIAKYWIDEGIDGWRLDVPYEIKDDEFWQKFRQIVKQANPDAYIVGEIPMDASRWLAGDQFDGVMNYLLTYGVWQFFGGNEVNTELYGHWINAHARDLKIENAQDFAVYIQGLLEKYPHEAVLAQMNLFDSHDTARFLSILNGNKDRLLLALLFLMTYPGAPSIYYGDEIGLDGGIDPMCRKAFPWNSSEWDPQMLGFYQGCISLRKAHPALRDGEFKVLYAQGDVLGFLRSKGEEKVLVVLNRSREIQHVDIDMQGMVPDGAVLRDLLASGEVVEKEGFLKDLILAPLSGMVLKELK
;
A
#
# COMPACT_ATOMS: atom_id res chain seq x y z
N MET A 1 19.82 19.48 5.12
CA MET A 1 20.04 18.04 5.45
C MET A 1 19.89 17.27 4.15
N ASN A 2 20.74 16.28 3.87
CA ASN A 2 20.47 15.38 2.74
C ASN A 2 19.25 14.52 3.11
N PHE A 3 18.16 14.65 2.36
CA PHE A 3 17.00 13.77 2.48
C PHE A 3 17.44 12.34 2.17
N ARG A 4 17.19 11.42 3.10
CA ARG A 4 17.44 9.98 2.91
C ARG A 4 16.23 9.20 3.40
N THR A 5 15.83 8.24 2.60
CA THR A 5 14.85 7.22 2.96
C THR A 5 15.56 5.92 3.34
N PRO A 6 14.93 5.04 4.12
CA PRO A 6 15.56 3.75 4.46
C PRO A 6 15.81 2.92 3.20
N GLU A 7 17.05 2.49 2.98
CA GLU A 7 17.46 1.76 1.77
C GLU A 7 16.64 0.47 1.56
N TRP A 8 16.28 -0.21 2.65
CA TRP A 8 15.48 -1.43 2.56
C TRP A 8 14.12 -1.22 1.87
N VAL A 9 13.55 -0.01 1.95
CA VAL A 9 12.25 0.31 1.30
C VAL A 9 12.37 0.27 -0.21
N HIS A 10 13.50 0.68 -0.80
CA HIS A 10 13.73 0.62 -2.24
C HIS A 10 13.72 -0.82 -2.77
N HIS A 11 13.97 -1.78 -1.87
CA HIS A 11 13.99 -3.21 -2.17
C HIS A 11 12.78 -3.96 -1.61
N ALA A 12 11.85 -3.23 -0.95
CA ALA A 12 10.68 -3.81 -0.33
C ALA A 12 9.65 -4.27 -1.38
N ILE A 13 8.99 -5.35 -1.03
CA ILE A 13 7.73 -5.81 -1.61
C ILE A 13 6.79 -5.96 -0.44
N PHE A 14 5.91 -4.99 -0.30
CA PHE A 14 4.96 -4.95 0.80
C PHE A 14 3.80 -5.91 0.56
N TYR A 15 3.30 -6.45 1.67
CA TYR A 15 2.05 -7.18 1.70
C TYR A 15 1.15 -6.58 2.79
N GLN A 16 0.04 -6.00 2.36
CA GLN A 16 -0.91 -5.39 3.28
C GLN A 16 -1.82 -6.46 3.88
N ILE A 17 -1.88 -6.52 5.19
CA ILE A 17 -2.71 -7.47 5.93
C ILE A 17 -3.79 -6.75 6.75
N PHE A 18 -5.06 -7.14 6.52
CA PHE A 18 -6.17 -6.83 7.41
C PHE A 18 -6.27 -7.93 8.48
N PRO A 19 -5.86 -7.69 9.73
CA PRO A 19 -5.59 -8.75 10.70
C PRO A 19 -6.78 -9.68 10.98
N ASP A 20 -7.99 -9.12 11.10
CA ASP A 20 -9.22 -9.88 11.35
C ASP A 20 -9.60 -10.85 10.21
N ARG A 21 -9.02 -10.70 9.01
CA ARG A 21 -9.45 -11.36 7.76
C ARG A 21 -8.39 -12.24 7.11
N PHE A 22 -7.14 -12.19 7.57
CA PHE A 22 -6.06 -12.91 6.90
C PHE A 22 -5.90 -14.35 7.39
N ALA A 23 -5.63 -14.55 8.67
CA ALA A 23 -5.48 -15.89 9.25
C ALA A 23 -5.77 -15.88 10.75
N PHE A 24 -6.24 -17.00 11.28
CA PHE A 24 -6.46 -17.18 12.71
C PHE A 24 -5.70 -18.39 13.27
N SER A 25 -5.27 -18.30 14.51
CA SER A 25 -4.64 -19.39 15.24
C SER A 25 -5.64 -20.06 16.19
N LYS A 26 -5.54 -21.38 16.32
CA LYS A 26 -6.29 -22.14 17.34
C LYS A 26 -5.75 -21.93 18.77
N LYS A 27 -4.61 -21.24 18.93
CA LYS A 27 -3.98 -20.98 20.23
C LYS A 27 -4.69 -19.90 21.03
N LEU A 28 -5.49 -19.05 20.36
CA LEU A 28 -6.24 -17.98 21.01
C LEU A 28 -7.70 -18.35 21.22
N VAL A 29 -8.18 -18.13 22.44
CA VAL A 29 -9.62 -18.25 22.75
C VAL A 29 -10.36 -17.07 22.11
N LYS A 30 -11.33 -17.39 21.29
CA LYS A 30 -12.15 -16.40 20.57
C LYS A 30 -13.57 -16.35 21.12
N PRO A 31 -14.27 -15.21 20.95
CA PRO A 31 -15.70 -15.12 21.23
C PRO A 31 -16.50 -16.11 20.37
N ASN A 32 -17.64 -16.59 20.91
CA ASN A 32 -18.49 -17.57 20.22
C ASN A 32 -19.38 -16.98 19.11
N ASN A 33 -19.43 -15.65 19.00
CA ASN A 33 -20.30 -14.92 18.07
C ASN A 33 -19.55 -14.36 16.85
N LEU A 34 -18.45 -14.99 16.46
CA LEU A 34 -17.75 -14.65 15.21
C LEU A 34 -18.60 -15.02 13.99
N GLU A 35 -18.46 -14.25 12.91
CA GLU A 35 -18.95 -14.67 11.60
C GLU A 35 -18.17 -15.88 11.08
N SER A 36 -18.85 -16.78 10.32
CA SER A 36 -18.14 -17.85 9.62
C SER A 36 -17.04 -17.27 8.73
N TRP A 37 -15.89 -17.92 8.71
CA TRP A 37 -14.72 -17.46 7.93
C TRP A 37 -15.05 -17.27 6.45
N GLU A 38 -15.83 -18.19 5.88
CA GLU A 38 -16.21 -18.22 4.47
C GLU A 38 -17.41 -17.33 4.13
N SER A 39 -18.14 -16.80 5.12
CA SER A 39 -19.29 -15.93 4.86
C SER A 39 -18.86 -14.57 4.31
N ALA A 40 -19.75 -13.89 3.58
CA ALA A 40 -19.53 -12.50 3.20
C ALA A 40 -19.27 -11.62 4.43
N PRO A 41 -18.34 -10.68 4.37
CA PRO A 41 -18.04 -9.80 5.50
C PRO A 41 -19.17 -8.79 5.71
N THR A 42 -19.40 -8.42 6.99
CA THR A 42 -20.28 -7.30 7.34
C THR A 42 -19.46 -6.16 7.97
N ASN A 43 -20.07 -4.96 8.06
CA ASN A 43 -19.39 -3.79 8.62
C ASN A 43 -18.96 -3.98 10.09
N HIS A 44 -19.70 -4.78 10.87
CA HIS A 44 -19.47 -4.94 12.30
C HIS A 44 -19.03 -6.35 12.72
N GLY A 45 -19.13 -7.32 11.81
CA GLY A 45 -18.78 -8.71 12.11
C GLY A 45 -17.29 -8.95 12.16
N TYR A 46 -16.85 -9.79 13.10
CA TYR A 46 -15.48 -10.25 13.23
C TYR A 46 -15.33 -11.66 12.65
N LYS A 47 -14.28 -11.89 11.87
CA LYS A 47 -13.89 -13.25 11.42
C LYS A 47 -12.94 -13.93 12.39
N GLY A 48 -12.27 -13.14 13.22
CA GLY A 48 -11.40 -13.66 14.28
C GLY A 48 -9.98 -13.98 13.83
N GLY A 49 -9.50 -13.40 12.74
CA GLY A 49 -8.09 -13.41 12.39
C GLY A 49 -7.23 -12.78 13.49
N ASP A 50 -5.97 -13.18 13.58
CA ASP A 50 -5.06 -12.74 14.64
C ASP A 50 -3.58 -12.79 14.24
N LEU A 51 -2.70 -12.17 15.05
CA LEU A 51 -1.26 -12.10 14.77
C LEU A 51 -0.57 -13.46 14.87
N LEU A 52 -1.05 -14.39 15.69
CA LEU A 52 -0.50 -15.75 15.73
C LEU A 52 -0.87 -16.54 14.47
N GLY A 53 -2.08 -16.29 13.91
CA GLY A 53 -2.46 -16.81 12.61
C GLY A 53 -1.55 -16.28 11.50
N VAL A 54 -1.22 -14.98 11.51
CA VAL A 54 -0.24 -14.40 10.58
C VAL A 54 1.13 -15.04 10.78
N LEU A 55 1.58 -15.21 12.03
CA LEU A 55 2.85 -15.87 12.35
C LEU A 55 2.92 -17.28 11.75
N GLU A 56 1.83 -18.05 11.84
CA GLU A 56 1.73 -19.40 11.26
C GLU A 56 1.76 -19.39 9.71
N LYS A 57 1.64 -18.22 9.08
CA LYS A 57 1.64 -18.02 7.61
C LYS A 57 2.85 -17.26 7.08
N LEU A 58 3.85 -16.99 7.91
CA LEU A 58 5.07 -16.30 7.46
C LEU A 58 5.82 -17.05 6.36
N ASP A 59 5.80 -18.40 6.40
CA ASP A 59 6.44 -19.20 5.36
C ASP A 59 5.75 -19.01 3.99
N TYR A 60 4.41 -18.92 3.97
CA TYR A 60 3.66 -18.58 2.75
C TYR A 60 4.09 -17.20 2.18
N LEU A 61 4.22 -16.20 3.04
CA LEU A 61 4.65 -14.86 2.63
C LEU A 61 6.09 -14.85 2.11
N GLN A 62 6.97 -15.63 2.76
CA GLN A 62 8.35 -15.80 2.32
C GLN A 62 8.43 -16.51 0.95
N ASP A 63 7.64 -17.57 0.75
CA ASP A 63 7.56 -18.33 -0.50
C ASP A 63 6.96 -17.49 -1.64
N LEU A 64 6.03 -16.58 -1.33
CA LEU A 64 5.54 -15.58 -2.27
C LEU A 64 6.62 -14.57 -2.64
N GLY A 65 7.62 -14.38 -1.79
CA GLY A 65 8.74 -13.46 -1.97
C GLY A 65 8.57 -12.11 -1.28
N ILE A 66 7.60 -11.99 -0.37
CA ILE A 66 7.37 -10.80 0.46
C ILE A 66 8.54 -10.58 1.42
N ASN A 67 8.95 -9.33 1.61
CA ASN A 67 9.96 -8.93 2.58
C ASN A 67 9.56 -7.72 3.43
N ALA A 68 8.30 -7.26 3.30
CA ALA A 68 7.73 -6.24 4.18
C ALA A 68 6.23 -6.48 4.38
N ILE A 69 5.75 -6.35 5.61
CA ILE A 69 4.33 -6.43 5.96
C ILE A 69 3.87 -5.05 6.41
N TYR A 70 2.75 -4.60 5.88
CA TYR A 70 1.98 -3.49 6.40
C TYR A 70 0.70 -4.03 7.06
N PHE A 71 0.54 -3.81 8.36
CA PHE A 71 -0.68 -4.14 9.07
C PHE A 71 -1.65 -2.96 9.10
N ASN A 72 -2.91 -3.19 8.71
CA ASN A 72 -4.00 -2.33 9.16
C ASN A 72 -4.05 -2.31 10.70
N PRO A 73 -4.75 -1.36 11.36
CA PRO A 73 -4.63 -1.16 12.80
C PRO A 73 -4.73 -2.43 13.63
N ILE A 74 -3.86 -2.54 14.63
CA ILE A 74 -3.79 -3.70 15.53
C ILE A 74 -4.07 -3.35 16.98
N PHE A 75 -4.18 -2.05 17.31
CA PHE A 75 -4.36 -1.61 18.68
C PHE A 75 -5.78 -1.90 19.20
N GLN A 76 -5.93 -1.96 20.53
CA GLN A 76 -7.18 -2.29 21.19
C GLN A 76 -8.31 -1.39 20.70
N SER A 77 -9.41 -1.99 20.26
CA SER A 77 -10.51 -1.31 19.59
C SER A 77 -11.82 -2.05 19.75
N ALA A 78 -12.94 -1.34 19.60
CA ALA A 78 -14.29 -1.92 19.53
C ALA A 78 -14.75 -2.20 18.09
N SER A 79 -13.90 -1.99 17.08
CA SER A 79 -14.23 -2.26 15.66
C SER A 79 -13.37 -3.36 15.08
N ASN A 80 -13.91 -4.13 14.12
CA ASN A 80 -13.16 -5.18 13.44
C ASN A 80 -11.94 -4.66 12.65
N HIS A 81 -12.02 -3.44 12.14
CA HIS A 81 -10.96 -2.73 11.41
C HIS A 81 -9.97 -1.98 12.32
N ARG A 82 -10.29 -1.79 13.59
CA ARG A 82 -9.48 -1.18 14.67
C ARG A 82 -9.06 0.28 14.47
N TYR A 83 -9.66 0.99 13.53
CA TYR A 83 -9.51 2.46 13.44
C TYR A 83 -10.17 3.22 14.59
N HIS A 84 -11.03 2.55 15.41
CA HIS A 84 -11.58 3.08 16.63
C HIS A 84 -10.69 2.76 17.83
N THR A 85 -9.48 3.33 17.89
CA THR A 85 -8.46 2.97 18.89
C THR A 85 -8.87 3.41 20.30
N HIS A 86 -8.83 2.45 21.23
CA HIS A 86 -9.09 2.65 22.67
C HIS A 86 -7.80 2.80 23.47
N ASP A 87 -6.79 2.02 23.17
CA ASP A 87 -5.48 2.06 23.81
C ASP A 87 -4.38 1.87 22.78
N TYR A 88 -3.49 2.86 22.67
CA TYR A 88 -2.41 2.87 21.70
C TYR A 88 -1.16 2.10 22.13
N PHE A 89 -1.07 1.68 23.40
CA PHE A 89 0.04 0.89 23.94
C PHE A 89 -0.29 -0.60 24.06
N GLN A 90 -1.53 -0.99 23.73
CA GLN A 90 -1.99 -2.36 23.77
C GLN A 90 -2.44 -2.84 22.40
N VAL A 91 -1.83 -3.92 21.95
CA VAL A 91 -2.38 -4.70 20.83
C VAL A 91 -3.70 -5.33 21.29
N ASP A 92 -4.69 -5.31 20.42
CA ASP A 92 -6.02 -5.87 20.70
C ASP A 92 -5.91 -7.32 21.23
N PRO A 93 -6.54 -7.64 22.37
CA PRO A 93 -6.54 -8.99 22.93
C PRO A 93 -7.05 -10.06 21.95
N MET A 94 -8.00 -9.70 21.06
CA MET A 94 -8.49 -10.62 20.02
C MET A 94 -7.41 -10.94 18.97
N LEU A 95 -6.41 -10.08 18.83
CA LEU A 95 -5.23 -10.32 17.98
C LEU A 95 -4.09 -11.03 18.70
N GLY A 96 -4.22 -11.27 20.01
CA GLY A 96 -3.21 -11.96 20.84
C GLY A 96 -2.36 -11.03 21.72
N GLY A 97 -2.68 -9.72 21.75
CA GLY A 97 -2.01 -8.75 22.61
C GLY A 97 -0.54 -8.49 22.21
N ASN A 98 0.17 -7.72 23.05
CA ASN A 98 1.56 -7.33 22.81
C ASN A 98 2.51 -8.52 22.66
N GLN A 99 2.23 -9.64 23.37
CA GLN A 99 3.07 -10.83 23.29
C GLN A 99 3.04 -11.46 21.89
N ALA A 100 1.85 -11.55 21.26
CA ALA A 100 1.71 -12.09 19.90
C ALA A 100 2.45 -11.22 18.87
N LEU A 101 2.40 -9.90 19.01
CA LEU A 101 3.19 -9.00 18.15
C LEU A 101 4.70 -9.22 18.33
N LYS A 102 5.17 -9.33 19.55
CA LYS A 102 6.59 -9.58 19.85
C LYS A 102 7.09 -10.89 19.23
N GLU A 103 6.29 -11.95 19.31
CA GLU A 103 6.60 -13.23 18.67
C GLU A 103 6.62 -13.11 17.15
N LEU A 104 5.63 -12.41 16.58
CA LEU A 104 5.53 -12.16 15.15
C LEU A 104 6.75 -11.38 14.64
N LEU A 105 7.11 -10.26 15.26
CA LEU A 105 8.27 -9.45 14.89
C LEU A 105 9.56 -10.29 14.91
N LYS A 106 9.76 -11.06 15.97
CA LYS A 106 10.94 -11.94 16.09
C LYS A 106 11.02 -12.95 14.94
N GLU A 107 9.91 -13.57 14.57
CA GLU A 107 9.91 -14.61 13.53
C GLU A 107 9.90 -14.00 12.10
N ALA A 108 9.29 -12.81 11.92
CA ALA A 108 9.37 -12.06 10.66
C ALA A 108 10.81 -11.60 10.38
N HIS A 109 11.47 -10.99 11.36
CA HIS A 109 12.86 -10.52 11.22
C HIS A 109 13.86 -11.65 10.95
N LYS A 110 13.65 -12.86 11.49
CA LYS A 110 14.47 -14.02 11.12
C LYS A 110 14.36 -14.42 9.66
N ARG A 111 13.28 -14.01 8.99
CA ARG A 111 13.01 -14.26 7.57
C ARG A 111 13.33 -13.03 6.70
N ASP A 112 14.00 -12.02 7.28
CA ASP A 112 14.24 -10.72 6.64
C ASP A 112 12.95 -10.02 6.17
N ILE A 113 11.83 -10.24 6.89
CA ILE A 113 10.55 -9.57 6.66
C ILE A 113 10.42 -8.41 7.64
N ARG A 114 10.33 -7.19 7.13
CA ARG A 114 10.07 -5.97 7.89
C ARG A 114 8.58 -5.83 8.22
N VAL A 115 8.26 -5.13 9.30
CA VAL A 115 6.87 -4.95 9.75
C VAL A 115 6.62 -3.49 10.08
N ILE A 116 5.65 -2.87 9.39
CA ILE A 116 5.17 -1.53 9.72
C ILE A 116 3.73 -1.59 10.24
N LEU A 117 3.40 -0.68 11.15
CA LEU A 117 2.08 -0.58 11.76
C LEU A 117 1.32 0.66 11.28
N ASP A 118 -0.01 0.61 11.40
CA ASP A 118 -0.90 1.72 11.12
C ASP A 118 -1.05 2.63 12.34
N GLY A 119 -0.70 3.90 12.19
CA GLY A 119 -0.77 4.94 13.21
C GLY A 119 -1.98 5.83 13.00
N VAL A 120 -3.04 5.61 13.76
CA VAL A 120 -4.27 6.40 13.74
C VAL A 120 -4.12 7.56 14.73
N PHE A 121 -3.52 8.68 14.31
CA PHE A 121 -3.15 9.79 15.19
C PHE A 121 -4.00 11.05 15.02
N ASN A 122 -4.89 11.09 14.02
CA ASN A 122 -5.84 12.19 13.85
C ASN A 122 -6.96 12.14 14.89
N HIS A 123 -7.45 10.96 15.21
CA HIS A 123 -8.62 10.75 16.07
C HIS A 123 -8.43 9.53 16.96
N ALA A 124 -9.22 9.47 18.03
CA ALA A 124 -9.36 8.30 18.88
C ALA A 124 -10.77 7.72 18.75
N SER A 125 -11.08 6.73 19.58
CA SER A 125 -12.45 6.25 19.79
C SER A 125 -13.13 6.95 20.96
N ARG A 126 -14.46 6.87 21.02
CA ARG A 126 -15.23 7.19 22.23
C ARG A 126 -14.78 6.38 23.46
N GLY A 127 -14.27 5.17 23.24
CA GLY A 127 -13.76 4.30 24.30
C GLY A 127 -12.32 4.60 24.73
N PHE A 128 -11.63 5.56 24.08
CA PHE A 128 -10.33 6.03 24.51
C PHE A 128 -10.44 6.67 25.89
N PHE A 129 -9.59 6.28 26.83
CA PHE A 129 -9.77 6.61 28.25
C PHE A 129 -10.04 8.10 28.49
N GLN A 130 -9.26 8.99 27.90
CA GLN A 130 -9.37 10.43 28.13
C GLN A 130 -10.67 11.02 27.57
N PHE A 131 -11.18 10.49 26.45
CA PHE A 131 -12.48 10.92 25.94
C PHE A 131 -13.63 10.32 26.76
N ASN A 132 -13.50 9.09 27.21
CA ASN A 132 -14.48 8.46 28.10
C ASN A 132 -14.57 9.17 29.45
N ASP A 133 -13.44 9.62 30.01
CA ASP A 133 -13.45 10.46 31.23
C ASP A 133 -14.27 11.74 31.04
N ILE A 134 -14.21 12.38 29.86
CA ILE A 134 -15.04 13.55 29.56
C ILE A 134 -16.53 13.16 29.49
N LEU A 135 -16.87 11.99 28.95
CA LEU A 135 -18.25 11.50 28.91
C LEU A 135 -18.83 11.29 30.33
N GLU A 136 -17.99 10.77 31.25
CA GLU A 136 -18.42 10.48 32.64
C GLU A 136 -18.40 11.72 33.53
N ASN A 137 -17.40 12.58 33.41
CA ASN A 137 -17.16 13.69 34.33
C ASN A 137 -17.60 15.06 33.79
N GLY A 138 -17.93 15.16 32.51
CA GLY A 138 -18.35 16.40 31.86
C GLY A 138 -17.28 17.51 32.00
N GLU A 139 -17.71 18.70 32.35
CA GLU A 139 -16.84 19.89 32.52
C GLU A 139 -15.80 19.75 33.65
N LYS A 140 -15.86 18.69 34.46
CA LYS A 140 -14.92 18.41 35.55
C LYS A 140 -13.76 17.48 35.11
N SER A 141 -13.79 16.98 33.90
CA SER A 141 -12.72 16.13 33.38
C SER A 141 -11.37 16.87 33.32
N ALA A 142 -10.30 16.16 33.64
CA ALA A 142 -8.95 16.67 33.52
C ALA A 142 -8.44 16.70 32.04
N TYR A 143 -9.22 16.15 31.09
CA TYR A 143 -8.82 15.95 29.71
C TYR A 143 -9.58 16.82 28.72
N LEU A 144 -10.27 17.86 29.16
CA LEU A 144 -11.09 18.73 28.31
C LEU A 144 -10.33 19.28 27.11
N ASP A 145 -9.08 19.71 27.33
CA ASP A 145 -8.23 20.31 26.30
C ASP A 145 -7.59 19.30 25.35
N TRP A 146 -7.85 17.99 25.56
CA TRP A 146 -7.39 16.94 24.63
C TRP A 146 -8.23 16.86 23.37
N PHE A 147 -9.44 17.42 23.40
CA PHE A 147 -10.42 17.41 22.32
C PHE A 147 -11.06 18.80 22.16
N ASP A 148 -11.57 19.11 20.98
CA ASP A 148 -12.33 20.35 20.75
C ASP A 148 -13.81 20.15 21.13
N ILE A 149 -14.12 20.44 22.39
CA ILE A 149 -15.48 20.31 22.96
C ILE A 149 -16.23 21.62 22.79
N ARG A 150 -17.47 21.57 22.27
CA ARG A 150 -18.29 22.75 21.92
C ARG A 150 -19.54 22.91 22.80
N GLY A 151 -19.79 22.00 23.73
CA GLY A 151 -20.91 22.05 24.64
C GLY A 151 -21.22 20.75 25.37
N TYR A 152 -22.11 20.83 26.37
CA TYR A 152 -22.51 19.71 27.21
C TYR A 152 -24.03 19.60 27.28
N PRO A 153 -24.60 18.36 27.49
CA PRO A 153 -23.90 17.07 27.48
C PRO A 153 -23.37 16.72 26.11
N LEU A 154 -22.36 15.83 26.04
CA LEU A 154 -21.78 15.40 24.76
C LEU A 154 -22.76 14.52 23.97
N ASN A 155 -22.96 14.84 22.69
CA ASN A 155 -23.79 14.06 21.78
C ASN A 155 -22.97 12.91 21.16
N ALA A 156 -22.46 12.01 22.01
CA ALA A 156 -21.52 10.96 21.59
C ALA A 156 -22.18 9.73 20.95
N TYR A 157 -23.51 9.55 21.17
CA TYR A 157 -24.24 8.36 20.70
C TYR A 157 -25.43 8.70 19.81
N GLN A 158 -25.98 9.91 19.92
CA GLN A 158 -27.15 10.34 19.17
C GLN A 158 -27.04 11.81 18.78
N GLY A 159 -27.64 12.17 17.66
CA GLY A 159 -27.68 13.55 17.18
C GLY A 159 -26.37 14.02 16.55
N LYS A 160 -26.29 15.31 16.24
CA LYS A 160 -25.09 15.94 15.71
C LYS A 160 -24.04 16.08 16.81
N PRO A 161 -22.79 15.63 16.60
CA PRO A 161 -21.72 15.80 17.57
C PRO A 161 -21.51 17.29 17.94
N ASN A 162 -21.34 17.57 19.23
CA ASN A 162 -20.99 18.88 19.75
C ASN A 162 -19.50 18.93 20.20
N TYR A 163 -18.66 18.19 19.51
CA TYR A 163 -17.20 18.19 19.56
C TYR A 163 -16.67 17.92 18.16
N ARG A 164 -15.38 18.20 17.94
CA ARG A 164 -14.71 17.89 16.68
C ARG A 164 -14.53 16.39 16.55
N CYS A 165 -14.94 15.83 15.42
CA CYS A 165 -14.80 14.43 15.12
C CYS A 165 -14.62 14.20 13.61
N TRP A 166 -13.85 13.18 13.27
CA TRP A 166 -13.53 12.85 11.89
C TRP A 166 -14.81 12.49 11.11
N TRP A 167 -15.01 13.11 9.95
CA TRP A 167 -16.19 12.98 9.09
C TRP A 167 -17.54 13.19 9.79
N ASN A 168 -17.57 13.95 10.88
CA ASN A 168 -18.75 14.10 11.74
C ASN A 168 -19.28 12.77 12.34
N LEU A 169 -18.41 11.76 12.45
CA LEU A 169 -18.71 10.48 13.09
C LEU A 169 -18.53 10.60 14.62
N PRO A 170 -19.61 10.51 15.44
CA PRO A 170 -19.48 10.68 16.88
C PRO A 170 -18.59 9.65 17.56
N ALA A 171 -18.32 8.53 16.88
CA ALA A 171 -17.45 7.48 17.39
C ALA A 171 -15.96 7.84 17.35
N LEU A 172 -15.57 8.90 16.61
CA LEU A 172 -14.19 9.22 16.25
C LEU A 172 -13.83 10.67 16.64
N PRO A 173 -13.76 11.00 17.95
CA PRO A 173 -13.34 12.32 18.41
C PRO A 173 -11.91 12.60 17.92
N GLU A 174 -11.70 13.76 17.27
CA GLU A 174 -10.40 14.22 16.84
C GLU A 174 -9.60 14.78 18.01
N PHE A 175 -8.32 14.45 18.03
CA PHE A 175 -7.39 15.01 18.99
C PHE A 175 -7.18 16.52 18.78
N ASN A 176 -7.03 17.25 19.87
CA ASN A 176 -6.55 18.64 19.84
C ASN A 176 -5.01 18.63 19.71
N ASN A 177 -4.52 18.62 18.47
CA ASN A 177 -3.09 18.58 18.19
C ASN A 177 -2.33 19.89 18.55
N ASP A 178 -3.02 20.94 18.97
CA ASP A 178 -2.38 22.15 19.54
C ASP A 178 -2.00 21.94 21.01
N ASN A 179 -2.60 20.96 21.69
CA ASN A 179 -2.32 20.64 23.09
C ASN A 179 -0.95 19.92 23.20
N PRO A 180 0.03 20.45 23.96
CA PRO A 180 1.34 19.81 24.13
C PRO A 180 1.28 18.43 24.78
N GLN A 181 0.28 18.15 25.64
CA GLN A 181 0.11 16.83 26.24
C GLN A 181 -0.33 15.79 25.21
N VAL A 182 -1.22 16.14 24.30
CA VAL A 182 -1.63 15.30 23.18
C VAL A 182 -0.46 15.02 22.26
N ARG A 183 0.30 16.05 21.87
CA ARG A 183 1.51 15.87 21.06
C ARG A 183 2.51 14.90 21.71
N ASN A 184 2.82 15.13 23.00
CA ASN A 184 3.75 14.27 23.72
C ASN A 184 3.22 12.84 23.85
N PHE A 185 1.92 12.65 24.03
CA PHE A 185 1.29 11.35 24.03
C PHE A 185 1.49 10.62 22.70
N ILE A 186 1.17 11.26 21.56
CA ILE A 186 1.35 10.69 20.22
C ILE A 186 2.83 10.37 19.96
N PHE A 187 3.74 11.30 20.29
CA PHE A 187 5.18 11.08 20.14
C PHE A 187 5.72 9.93 20.99
N SER A 188 5.16 9.74 22.19
CA SER A 188 5.52 8.61 23.05
C SER A 188 5.08 7.27 22.46
N ILE A 189 3.90 7.20 21.84
CA ILE A 189 3.43 6.02 21.11
C ILE A 189 4.35 5.72 19.93
N ALA A 190 4.65 6.75 19.14
CA ALA A 190 5.51 6.60 17.96
C ALA A 190 6.87 6.01 18.32
N LYS A 191 7.48 6.51 19.39
CA LYS A 191 8.76 5.99 19.90
C LYS A 191 8.63 4.59 20.49
N TYR A 192 7.60 4.36 21.33
CA TYR A 192 7.43 3.10 22.07
C TYR A 192 7.42 1.88 21.13
N TRP A 193 6.63 1.92 20.05
CA TRP A 193 6.54 0.79 19.14
C TRP A 193 7.79 0.61 18.27
N ILE A 194 8.50 1.69 17.94
CA ILE A 194 9.83 1.57 17.32
C ILE A 194 10.82 0.89 18.25
N ASP A 195 10.81 1.25 19.55
CA ASP A 195 11.65 0.59 20.56
C ASP A 195 11.26 -0.88 20.77
N GLU A 196 9.98 -1.24 20.61
CA GLU A 196 9.49 -2.63 20.65
C GLU A 196 9.82 -3.42 19.36
N GLY A 197 10.37 -2.76 18.34
CA GLY A 197 11.00 -3.41 17.19
C GLY A 197 10.18 -3.39 15.89
N ILE A 198 9.18 -2.54 15.74
CA ILE A 198 8.57 -2.32 14.42
C ILE A 198 9.53 -1.55 13.51
N ASP A 199 9.39 -1.77 12.20
CA ASP A 199 10.27 -1.18 11.19
C ASP A 199 9.72 0.13 10.59
N GLY A 200 8.57 0.61 11.08
CA GLY A 200 8.01 1.87 10.62
C GLY A 200 6.53 2.07 10.87
N TRP A 201 6.05 3.17 10.37
CA TRP A 201 4.67 3.63 10.51
C TRP A 201 4.03 3.92 9.14
N ARG A 202 2.83 3.40 8.92
CA ARG A 202 1.86 3.98 7.99
C ARG A 202 0.98 4.93 8.78
N LEU A 203 0.79 6.14 8.32
CA LEU A 203 0.03 7.17 9.01
C LEU A 203 -1.34 7.33 8.36
N ASP A 204 -2.38 7.11 9.16
CA ASP A 204 -3.78 7.25 8.78
C ASP A 204 -4.14 8.73 8.64
N VAL A 205 -4.74 9.10 7.51
CA VAL A 205 -5.21 10.47 7.18
C VAL A 205 -4.34 11.62 7.70
N PRO A 206 -3.00 11.59 7.53
CA PRO A 206 -2.11 12.55 8.17
C PRO A 206 -2.31 13.99 7.67
N TYR A 207 -2.95 14.18 6.53
CA TYR A 207 -3.29 15.50 5.97
C TYR A 207 -4.36 16.25 6.78
N GLU A 208 -5.07 15.59 7.70
CA GLU A 208 -6.00 16.24 8.63
C GLU A 208 -5.27 17.00 9.74
N ILE A 209 -4.06 16.57 10.11
CA ILE A 209 -3.17 17.30 11.03
C ILE A 209 -2.35 18.30 10.21
N LYS A 210 -2.86 19.52 10.08
CA LYS A 210 -2.29 20.57 9.19
C LYS A 210 -1.11 21.33 9.80
N ASP A 211 -0.25 20.63 10.52
CA ASP A 211 0.87 21.19 11.27
C ASP A 211 2.19 20.52 10.83
N ASP A 212 3.03 21.26 10.10
CA ASP A 212 4.32 20.76 9.61
C ASP A 212 5.29 20.51 10.77
N GLU A 213 5.30 21.33 11.81
CA GLU A 213 6.19 21.17 12.97
C GLU A 213 5.86 19.88 13.74
N PHE A 214 4.57 19.51 13.79
CA PHE A 214 4.14 18.24 14.38
C PHE A 214 4.77 17.06 13.64
N TRP A 215 4.65 17.02 12.30
CA TRP A 215 5.19 15.92 11.51
C TRP A 215 6.71 15.91 11.44
N GLN A 216 7.35 17.07 11.42
CA GLN A 216 8.81 17.19 11.54
C GLN A 216 9.31 16.65 12.88
N LYS A 217 8.60 16.95 13.97
CA LYS A 217 8.93 16.43 15.30
C LYS A 217 8.68 14.93 15.40
N PHE A 218 7.56 14.46 14.82
CA PHE A 218 7.27 13.02 14.71
C PHE A 218 8.41 12.27 14.02
N ARG A 219 8.81 12.76 12.82
CA ARG A 219 9.96 12.21 12.10
C ARG A 219 11.23 12.22 12.94
N GLN A 220 11.53 13.32 13.56
CA GLN A 220 12.73 13.45 14.41
C GLN A 220 12.77 12.35 15.49
N ILE A 221 11.67 12.12 16.18
CA ILE A 221 11.56 11.15 17.26
C ILE A 221 11.69 9.72 16.72
N VAL A 222 10.98 9.39 15.66
CA VAL A 222 11.02 8.08 15.01
C VAL A 222 12.43 7.77 14.51
N LYS A 223 13.05 8.71 13.78
CA LYS A 223 14.40 8.50 13.22
C LYS A 223 15.52 8.54 14.27
N GLN A 224 15.31 9.17 15.43
CA GLN A 224 16.23 9.08 16.57
C GLN A 224 16.14 7.71 17.24
N ALA A 225 14.97 7.10 17.33
CA ALA A 225 14.79 5.75 17.86
C ALA A 225 15.35 4.69 16.89
N ASN A 226 15.05 4.81 15.61
CA ASN A 226 15.59 3.96 14.55
C ASN A 226 15.73 4.76 13.24
N PRO A 227 16.96 5.07 12.78
CA PRO A 227 17.19 5.81 11.53
C PRO A 227 16.60 5.11 10.30
N ASP A 228 16.49 3.79 10.33
CA ASP A 228 15.97 2.96 9.24
C ASP A 228 14.46 2.71 9.34
N ALA A 229 13.76 3.31 10.31
CA ALA A 229 12.31 3.22 10.39
C ALA A 229 11.65 3.96 9.22
N TYR A 230 10.75 3.29 8.50
CA TYR A 230 10.00 3.87 7.39
C TYR A 230 8.79 4.68 7.89
N ILE A 231 8.55 5.85 7.30
CA ILE A 231 7.38 6.68 7.58
C ILE A 231 6.65 6.92 6.26
N VAL A 232 5.48 6.31 6.11
CA VAL A 232 4.64 6.43 4.92
C VAL A 232 3.28 7.03 5.27
N GLY A 233 2.86 8.08 4.57
CA GLY A 233 1.55 8.72 4.79
C GLY A 233 0.48 8.19 3.86
N GLU A 234 -0.76 8.07 4.35
CA GLU A 234 -1.92 7.93 3.48
C GLU A 234 -2.33 9.30 2.96
N ILE A 235 -1.93 9.63 1.75
CA ILE A 235 -2.27 10.92 1.11
C ILE A 235 -2.77 10.65 -0.31
N PRO A 236 -4.09 10.75 -0.56
CA PRO A 236 -4.68 10.40 -1.86
C PRO A 236 -4.56 11.50 -2.91
N MET A 237 -3.79 12.55 -2.64
CA MET A 237 -3.59 13.73 -3.47
C MET A 237 -2.09 14.09 -3.58
N ASP A 238 -1.77 15.27 -4.09
CA ASP A 238 -0.38 15.78 -4.15
C ASP A 238 0.25 15.84 -2.75
N ALA A 239 1.33 15.10 -2.57
CA ALA A 239 2.04 14.95 -1.31
C ALA A 239 3.33 15.79 -1.21
N SER A 240 3.56 16.75 -2.13
CA SER A 240 4.80 17.53 -2.20
C SER A 240 5.15 18.21 -0.88
N ARG A 241 4.14 18.67 -0.12
CA ARG A 241 4.31 19.27 1.20
C ARG A 241 5.01 18.35 2.19
N TRP A 242 4.62 17.08 2.23
CA TRP A 242 5.11 16.12 3.21
C TRP A 242 6.38 15.37 2.77
N LEU A 243 6.71 15.44 1.47
CA LEU A 243 7.85 14.78 0.86
C LEU A 243 9.03 15.71 0.59
N ALA A 244 9.05 16.88 1.24
CA ALA A 244 10.16 17.82 1.15
C ALA A 244 11.47 17.36 1.86
N GLY A 245 11.41 16.20 2.55
CA GLY A 245 12.57 15.56 3.16
C GLY A 245 12.64 15.66 4.69
N ASP A 246 11.67 16.32 5.31
CA ASP A 246 11.63 16.60 6.74
C ASP A 246 10.42 16.02 7.48
N GLN A 247 9.48 15.38 6.77
CA GLN A 247 8.27 14.77 7.36
C GLN A 247 8.19 13.28 7.05
N PHE A 248 7.77 12.88 5.83
CA PHE A 248 7.60 11.47 5.46
C PHE A 248 8.69 10.99 4.50
N ASP A 249 8.91 9.68 4.45
CA ASP A 249 9.81 9.06 3.48
C ASP A 249 9.09 8.81 2.14
N GLY A 250 7.80 8.47 2.19
CA GLY A 250 6.94 8.20 1.04
C GLY A 250 5.47 8.34 1.41
N VAL A 251 4.61 8.07 0.45
CA VAL A 251 3.15 7.98 0.65
C VAL A 251 2.60 6.74 -0.03
N MET A 252 1.41 6.29 0.39
CA MET A 252 0.60 5.36 -0.40
C MET A 252 0.26 6.06 -1.72
N ASN A 253 0.82 5.55 -2.82
CA ASN A 253 0.85 6.27 -4.10
C ASN A 253 -0.46 6.15 -4.88
N TYR A 254 -1.54 6.69 -4.31
CA TYR A 254 -2.86 6.69 -4.95
C TYR A 254 -2.88 7.44 -6.28
N LEU A 255 -2.00 8.44 -6.48
CA LEU A 255 -1.91 9.08 -7.78
C LEU A 255 -1.50 8.06 -8.86
N LEU A 256 -0.52 7.20 -8.60
CA LEU A 256 -0.19 6.12 -9.53
C LEU A 256 -1.36 5.15 -9.71
N THR A 257 -2.03 4.79 -8.61
CA THR A 257 -3.20 3.89 -8.63
C THR A 257 -4.28 4.39 -9.59
N TYR A 258 -4.63 5.68 -9.53
CA TYR A 258 -5.65 6.26 -10.43
C TYR A 258 -5.24 6.18 -11.90
N GLY A 259 -3.97 6.45 -12.21
CA GLY A 259 -3.44 6.30 -13.57
C GLY A 259 -3.47 4.85 -14.07
N VAL A 260 -3.09 3.92 -13.19
CA VAL A 260 -3.10 2.47 -13.48
C VAL A 260 -4.52 1.98 -13.74
N TRP A 261 -5.49 2.37 -12.91
CA TRP A 261 -6.90 1.99 -13.13
C TRP A 261 -7.41 2.45 -14.49
N GLN A 262 -7.12 3.69 -14.89
CA GLN A 262 -7.56 4.22 -16.17
C GLN A 262 -6.81 3.59 -17.36
N PHE A 263 -5.50 3.46 -17.27
CA PHE A 263 -4.72 2.91 -18.38
C PHE A 263 -5.01 1.42 -18.60
N PHE A 264 -4.83 0.58 -17.59
CA PHE A 264 -5.02 -0.87 -17.76
C PHE A 264 -6.49 -1.28 -17.83
N GLY A 265 -7.38 -0.55 -17.19
CA GLY A 265 -8.81 -0.81 -17.28
C GLY A 265 -9.43 -0.35 -18.61
N GLY A 266 -8.98 0.78 -19.14
CA GLY A 266 -9.53 1.38 -20.35
C GLY A 266 -11.04 1.64 -20.22
N ASN A 267 -11.80 1.33 -21.28
CA ASN A 267 -13.26 1.50 -21.30
C ASN A 267 -14.05 0.35 -20.66
N GLU A 268 -13.36 -0.65 -20.10
CA GLU A 268 -13.96 -1.88 -19.58
C GLU A 268 -14.02 -1.92 -18.05
N VAL A 269 -13.68 -0.82 -17.37
CA VAL A 269 -13.72 -0.75 -15.91
C VAL A 269 -15.13 -0.69 -15.35
N ASN A 270 -15.29 -1.24 -14.17
CA ASN A 270 -16.52 -1.06 -13.40
C ASN A 270 -16.49 0.32 -12.71
N THR A 271 -17.13 1.29 -13.35
CA THR A 271 -17.15 2.69 -12.88
C THR A 271 -17.91 2.89 -11.56
N GLU A 272 -18.80 1.98 -11.19
CA GLU A 272 -19.51 2.02 -9.92
C GLU A 272 -18.56 1.72 -8.75
N LEU A 273 -17.54 0.86 -8.97
CA LEU A 273 -16.58 0.47 -7.95
C LEU A 273 -15.46 1.49 -7.72
N TYR A 274 -14.95 2.13 -8.78
CA TYR A 274 -13.82 3.06 -8.63
C TYR A 274 -14.20 4.53 -8.76
N GLY A 275 -15.38 4.84 -9.31
CA GLY A 275 -15.80 6.20 -9.62
C GLY A 275 -15.86 7.13 -8.41
N HIS A 276 -16.12 6.59 -7.22
CA HIS A 276 -16.08 7.37 -5.98
C HIS A 276 -14.69 7.99 -5.73
N TRP A 277 -13.63 7.16 -5.80
CA TRP A 277 -12.25 7.60 -5.58
C TRP A 277 -11.76 8.53 -6.68
N ILE A 278 -12.01 8.19 -7.95
CA ILE A 278 -11.65 9.04 -9.10
C ILE A 278 -12.35 10.41 -9.00
N ASN A 279 -13.65 10.43 -8.71
CA ASN A 279 -14.40 11.68 -8.59
C ASN A 279 -13.94 12.55 -7.39
N ALA A 280 -13.49 11.93 -6.32
CA ALA A 280 -13.00 12.64 -5.14
C ALA A 280 -11.60 13.22 -5.33
N HIS A 281 -10.68 12.51 -6.01
CA HIS A 281 -9.25 12.79 -5.98
C HIS A 281 -8.59 12.96 -7.35
N ALA A 282 -9.19 12.48 -8.44
CA ALA A 282 -8.60 12.46 -9.77
C ALA A 282 -9.62 12.76 -10.89
N ARG A 283 -10.62 13.61 -10.63
CA ARG A 283 -11.73 13.92 -11.56
C ARG A 283 -11.27 14.36 -12.93
N ASP A 284 -10.20 15.18 -12.98
CA ASP A 284 -9.71 15.77 -14.23
C ASP A 284 -8.66 14.89 -14.92
N LEU A 285 -8.28 13.76 -14.30
CA LEU A 285 -7.34 12.82 -14.90
C LEU A 285 -8.02 12.05 -16.03
N LYS A 286 -7.42 12.14 -17.21
CA LYS A 286 -7.86 11.40 -18.41
C LYS A 286 -6.65 10.71 -19.04
N ILE A 287 -6.68 9.39 -19.06
CA ILE A 287 -5.64 8.56 -19.67
C ILE A 287 -6.33 7.64 -20.70
N GLU A 288 -6.26 8.05 -21.95
CA GLU A 288 -6.93 7.36 -23.05
C GLU A 288 -6.01 6.38 -23.77
N ASN A 289 -4.71 6.66 -23.79
CA ASN A 289 -3.71 5.91 -24.56
C ASN A 289 -2.35 5.82 -23.81
N ALA A 290 -1.37 5.18 -24.44
CA ALA A 290 -0.05 5.01 -23.86
C ALA A 290 0.74 6.33 -23.77
N GLN A 291 0.49 7.30 -24.67
CA GLN A 291 1.14 8.62 -24.61
C GLN A 291 0.71 9.37 -23.36
N ASP A 292 -0.60 9.40 -23.07
CA ASP A 292 -1.14 10.08 -21.89
C ASP A 292 -0.61 9.44 -20.63
N PHE A 293 -0.56 8.09 -20.59
CA PHE A 293 -0.04 7.36 -19.45
C PHE A 293 1.46 7.58 -19.26
N ALA A 294 2.25 7.59 -20.35
CA ALA A 294 3.67 7.87 -20.31
C ALA A 294 3.98 9.25 -19.73
N VAL A 295 3.28 10.29 -20.21
CA VAL A 295 3.41 11.66 -19.68
C VAL A 295 3.03 11.70 -18.20
N TYR A 296 1.94 11.03 -17.82
CA TYR A 296 1.48 11.01 -16.44
C TYR A 296 2.48 10.35 -15.49
N ILE A 297 2.95 9.13 -15.81
CA ILE A 297 3.88 8.40 -14.93
C ILE A 297 5.27 9.06 -14.85
N GLN A 298 5.75 9.70 -15.95
CA GLN A 298 6.97 10.50 -15.90
C GLN A 298 6.79 11.73 -15.00
N GLY A 299 5.65 12.43 -15.13
CA GLY A 299 5.33 13.56 -14.26
C GLY A 299 5.26 13.19 -12.78
N LEU A 300 4.84 11.97 -12.43
CA LEU A 300 4.88 11.49 -11.04
C LEU A 300 6.32 11.29 -10.53
N LEU A 301 7.22 10.80 -11.39
CA LEU A 301 8.64 10.60 -11.04
C LEU A 301 9.39 11.94 -10.86
N GLU A 302 8.98 12.97 -11.58
CA GLU A 302 9.56 14.30 -11.50
C GLU A 302 8.95 15.16 -10.38
N LYS A 303 7.80 14.75 -9.85
CA LYS A 303 7.02 15.51 -8.87
C LYS A 303 7.69 15.59 -7.50
N TYR A 304 8.42 14.57 -7.09
CA TYR A 304 9.00 14.42 -5.76
C TYR A 304 10.52 14.25 -5.83
N PRO A 305 11.26 14.50 -4.74
CA PRO A 305 12.67 14.15 -4.67
C PRO A 305 12.89 12.67 -4.99
N HIS A 306 13.96 12.33 -5.69
CA HIS A 306 14.25 10.97 -6.14
C HIS A 306 14.20 9.92 -5.01
N GLU A 307 14.74 10.24 -3.84
CA GLU A 307 14.67 9.39 -2.65
C GLU A 307 13.21 9.08 -2.24
N ALA A 308 12.32 10.08 -2.30
CA ALA A 308 10.91 9.88 -2.01
C ALA A 308 10.22 9.05 -3.11
N VAL A 309 10.60 9.23 -4.38
CA VAL A 309 10.08 8.41 -5.49
C VAL A 309 10.39 6.93 -5.27
N LEU A 310 11.62 6.60 -4.87
CA LEU A 310 12.02 5.22 -4.61
C LEU A 310 11.34 4.62 -3.35
N ALA A 311 10.88 5.48 -2.45
CA ALA A 311 10.21 5.07 -1.22
C ALA A 311 8.68 5.19 -1.28
N GLN A 312 8.08 5.48 -2.45
CA GLN A 312 6.63 5.44 -2.60
C GLN A 312 6.10 4.01 -2.42
N MET A 313 5.01 3.85 -1.68
CA MET A 313 4.28 2.60 -1.60
C MET A 313 3.29 2.53 -2.76
N ASN A 314 3.64 1.81 -3.82
CA ASN A 314 2.83 1.67 -5.02
C ASN A 314 1.82 0.54 -4.86
N LEU A 315 0.53 0.80 -5.07
CA LEU A 315 -0.55 -0.14 -4.85
C LEU A 315 -1.60 -0.08 -5.96
N PHE A 316 -2.36 -1.16 -6.12
CA PHE A 316 -3.55 -1.18 -7.00
C PHE A 316 -4.82 -0.87 -6.23
N ASP A 317 -4.90 -1.37 -5.01
CA ASP A 317 -6.06 -1.32 -4.14
C ASP A 317 -5.61 -1.46 -2.68
N SER A 318 -6.57 -1.36 -1.78
CA SER A 318 -6.37 -1.47 -0.35
C SER A 318 -7.66 -1.90 0.35
N HIS A 319 -7.65 -1.88 1.67
CA HIS A 319 -8.83 -2.13 2.49
C HIS A 319 -9.93 -1.05 2.36
N ASP A 320 -9.66 0.09 1.71
CA ASP A 320 -10.58 1.22 1.50
C ASP A 320 -11.14 1.30 0.08
N THR A 321 -10.58 0.55 -0.85
CA THR A 321 -11.01 0.52 -2.25
C THR A 321 -11.64 -0.82 -2.61
N ALA A 322 -12.39 -0.88 -3.70
CA ALA A 322 -12.70 -2.17 -4.30
C ALA A 322 -11.41 -2.83 -4.80
N ARG A 323 -11.37 -4.16 -4.79
CA ARG A 323 -10.22 -4.91 -5.32
C ARG A 323 -10.07 -4.68 -6.82
N PHE A 324 -8.84 -4.54 -7.28
CA PHE A 324 -8.58 -4.17 -8.66
C PHE A 324 -9.12 -5.20 -9.66
N LEU A 325 -9.08 -6.49 -9.33
CA LEU A 325 -9.72 -7.53 -10.15
C LEU A 325 -11.22 -7.25 -10.36
N SER A 326 -11.93 -6.79 -9.32
CA SER A 326 -13.35 -6.42 -9.41
C SER A 326 -13.57 -5.15 -10.21
N ILE A 327 -12.69 -4.15 -10.08
CA ILE A 327 -12.68 -2.93 -10.90
C ILE A 327 -12.51 -3.31 -12.39
N LEU A 328 -11.69 -4.31 -12.70
CA LEU A 328 -11.45 -4.84 -14.04
C LEU A 328 -12.54 -5.83 -14.52
N ASN A 329 -13.70 -5.91 -13.85
CA ASN A 329 -14.78 -6.87 -14.16
C ASN A 329 -14.30 -8.33 -14.24
N GLY A 330 -13.31 -8.72 -13.42
CA GLY A 330 -12.74 -10.05 -13.39
C GLY A 330 -11.72 -10.35 -14.50
N ASN A 331 -11.29 -9.35 -15.25
CA ASN A 331 -10.30 -9.54 -16.33
C ASN A 331 -8.89 -9.74 -15.75
N LYS A 332 -8.49 -11.00 -15.61
CA LYS A 332 -7.20 -11.41 -15.03
C LYS A 332 -6.01 -10.98 -15.90
N ASP A 333 -6.14 -11.03 -17.22
CA ASP A 333 -5.02 -10.69 -18.11
C ASP A 333 -4.64 -9.20 -17.97
N ARG A 334 -5.63 -8.31 -17.80
CA ARG A 334 -5.37 -6.90 -17.52
C ARG A 334 -4.72 -6.68 -16.17
N LEU A 335 -5.13 -7.43 -15.14
CA LEU A 335 -4.53 -7.37 -13.81
C LEU A 335 -3.08 -7.84 -13.86
N LEU A 336 -2.79 -8.96 -14.53
CA LEU A 336 -1.43 -9.49 -14.65
C LEU A 336 -0.51 -8.55 -15.45
N LEU A 337 -1.03 -7.92 -16.50
CA LEU A 337 -0.28 -6.90 -17.24
C LEU A 337 0.02 -5.66 -16.38
N ALA A 338 -0.95 -5.21 -15.59
CA ALA A 338 -0.74 -4.13 -14.62
C ALA A 338 0.26 -4.52 -13.53
N LEU A 339 0.23 -5.78 -13.04
CA LEU A 339 1.21 -6.29 -12.08
C LEU A 339 2.64 -6.24 -12.65
N LEU A 340 2.83 -6.63 -13.90
CA LEU A 340 4.12 -6.53 -14.55
C LEU A 340 4.62 -5.08 -14.57
N PHE A 341 3.74 -4.12 -14.87
CA PHE A 341 4.06 -2.70 -14.76
C PHE A 341 4.44 -2.32 -13.32
N LEU A 342 3.62 -2.66 -12.30
CA LEU A 342 3.87 -2.32 -10.90
C LEU A 342 5.24 -2.83 -10.42
N MET A 343 5.57 -4.08 -10.76
CA MET A 343 6.82 -4.73 -10.35
C MET A 343 8.06 -4.19 -11.08
N THR A 344 7.87 -3.48 -12.19
CA THR A 344 8.95 -2.91 -13.00
C THR A 344 9.05 -1.38 -12.91
N TYR A 345 8.06 -0.71 -12.31
CA TYR A 345 8.05 0.73 -12.06
C TYR A 345 8.87 1.10 -10.81
N PRO A 346 9.45 2.33 -10.71
CA PRO A 346 10.13 2.81 -9.51
C PRO A 346 9.21 2.92 -8.28
N GLY A 347 9.77 2.68 -7.08
CA GLY A 347 9.05 2.68 -5.81
C GLY A 347 8.81 1.25 -5.30
N ALA A 348 8.29 1.11 -4.07
CA ALA A 348 8.04 -0.15 -3.41
C ALA A 348 6.62 -0.68 -3.72
N PRO A 349 6.47 -1.80 -4.45
CA PRO A 349 5.15 -2.36 -4.70
C PRO A 349 4.51 -2.90 -3.41
N SER A 350 3.20 -2.73 -3.30
CA SER A 350 2.37 -3.25 -2.21
C SER A 350 1.25 -4.11 -2.78
N ILE A 351 1.12 -5.32 -2.26
CA ILE A 351 0.09 -6.29 -2.62
C ILE A 351 -0.92 -6.31 -1.47
N TYR A 352 -2.19 -6.10 -1.77
CA TYR A 352 -3.25 -6.30 -0.78
C TYR A 352 -3.56 -7.79 -0.66
N TYR A 353 -3.66 -8.31 0.58
CA TYR A 353 -3.78 -9.76 0.82
C TYR A 353 -4.89 -10.41 -0.04
N GLY A 354 -4.54 -11.48 -0.71
CA GLY A 354 -5.45 -12.27 -1.54
C GLY A 354 -5.49 -11.87 -3.02
N ASP A 355 -4.90 -10.75 -3.43
CA ASP A 355 -4.85 -10.37 -4.84
C ASP A 355 -4.05 -11.40 -5.64
N GLU A 356 -2.99 -11.95 -5.04
CA GLU A 356 -2.11 -12.94 -5.66
C GLU A 356 -2.79 -14.27 -5.96
N ILE A 357 -3.92 -14.54 -5.31
CA ILE A 357 -4.72 -15.76 -5.54
C ILE A 357 -6.02 -15.50 -6.30
N GLY A 358 -6.25 -14.26 -6.73
CA GLY A 358 -7.44 -13.85 -7.48
C GLY A 358 -8.67 -13.57 -6.62
N LEU A 359 -8.49 -13.17 -5.36
CA LEU A 359 -9.59 -12.77 -4.51
C LEU A 359 -10.24 -11.50 -5.04
N ASP A 360 -11.55 -11.54 -5.25
CA ASP A 360 -12.38 -10.41 -5.69
C ASP A 360 -13.04 -9.70 -4.49
N GLY A 361 -13.56 -8.50 -4.72
CA GLY A 361 -14.34 -7.78 -3.72
C GLY A 361 -14.70 -6.37 -4.17
N GLY A 362 -15.96 -5.99 -3.95
CA GLY A 362 -16.45 -4.64 -4.20
C GLY A 362 -15.98 -3.65 -3.14
N ILE A 363 -16.71 -2.54 -2.98
CA ILE A 363 -16.42 -1.56 -1.93
C ILE A 363 -16.56 -2.16 -0.52
N ASP A 364 -16.02 -1.47 0.50
CA ASP A 364 -16.18 -1.85 1.91
C ASP A 364 -17.65 -2.21 2.25
N PRO A 365 -17.91 -3.36 2.93
CA PRO A 365 -16.95 -4.31 3.51
C PRO A 365 -16.47 -5.43 2.54
N MET A 366 -16.94 -5.49 1.30
CA MET A 366 -16.72 -6.61 0.40
C MET A 366 -15.26 -6.76 -0.05
N CYS A 367 -14.47 -5.67 -0.09
CA CYS A 367 -13.01 -5.73 -0.32
C CYS A 367 -12.26 -6.45 0.81
N ARG A 368 -12.88 -6.62 1.98
CA ARG A 368 -12.32 -7.20 3.22
C ARG A 368 -12.79 -8.62 3.48
N LYS A 369 -12.97 -9.44 2.42
CA LYS A 369 -13.24 -10.88 2.54
C LYS A 369 -12.11 -11.58 3.29
N ALA A 370 -12.45 -12.66 4.05
CA ALA A 370 -11.44 -13.49 4.67
C ALA A 370 -10.60 -14.22 3.61
N PHE A 371 -9.30 -14.38 3.89
CA PHE A 371 -8.40 -15.09 2.99
C PHE A 371 -8.77 -16.59 2.95
N PRO A 372 -9.04 -17.17 1.78
CA PRO A 372 -9.40 -18.58 1.65
C PRO A 372 -8.14 -19.45 1.74
N TRP A 373 -7.88 -20.03 2.92
CA TRP A 373 -6.70 -20.88 3.11
C TRP A 373 -6.82 -22.28 2.50
N ASN A 374 -7.96 -22.61 1.89
CA ASN A 374 -8.10 -23.80 1.05
C ASN A 374 -7.51 -23.50 -0.33
N SER A 375 -6.35 -24.06 -0.64
CA SER A 375 -5.65 -23.79 -1.91
C SER A 375 -6.41 -24.24 -3.17
N SER A 376 -7.46 -25.05 -3.03
CA SER A 376 -8.33 -25.40 -4.16
C SER A 376 -9.17 -24.21 -4.66
N GLU A 377 -9.26 -23.15 -3.88
CA GLU A 377 -9.96 -21.90 -4.22
C GLU A 377 -9.03 -20.85 -4.86
N TRP A 378 -7.73 -21.12 -4.91
CA TRP A 378 -6.75 -20.19 -5.45
C TRP A 378 -6.63 -20.30 -6.96
N ASP A 379 -6.30 -19.20 -7.60
CA ASP A 379 -5.86 -19.21 -9.00
C ASP A 379 -4.35 -19.50 -9.07
N PRO A 380 -3.94 -20.72 -9.45
CA PRO A 380 -2.53 -21.09 -9.44
C PRO A 380 -1.72 -20.38 -10.54
N GLN A 381 -2.36 -19.93 -11.62
CA GLN A 381 -1.69 -19.18 -12.69
C GLN A 381 -1.38 -17.75 -12.21
N MET A 382 -2.34 -17.12 -11.56
CA MET A 382 -2.12 -15.79 -10.94
C MET A 382 -1.02 -15.87 -9.89
N LEU A 383 -1.11 -16.80 -8.95
CA LEU A 383 -0.10 -16.97 -7.89
C LEU A 383 1.30 -17.17 -8.49
N GLY A 384 1.43 -18.05 -9.49
CA GLY A 384 2.71 -18.28 -10.17
C GLY A 384 3.23 -17.04 -10.88
N PHE A 385 2.35 -16.22 -11.47
CA PHE A 385 2.76 -14.99 -12.14
C PHE A 385 3.19 -13.90 -11.13
N TYR A 386 2.49 -13.77 -9.98
CA TYR A 386 2.93 -12.89 -8.88
C TYR A 386 4.32 -13.29 -8.39
N GLN A 387 4.55 -14.57 -8.10
CA GLN A 387 5.86 -15.08 -7.69
C GLN A 387 6.95 -14.81 -8.74
N GLY A 388 6.64 -15.00 -10.02
CA GLY A 388 7.53 -14.72 -11.14
C GLY A 388 7.93 -13.25 -11.22
N CYS A 389 6.96 -12.34 -11.16
CA CYS A 389 7.20 -10.88 -11.20
C CYS A 389 7.97 -10.38 -9.97
N ILE A 390 7.67 -10.92 -8.79
CA ILE A 390 8.42 -10.62 -7.55
C ILE A 390 9.87 -11.08 -7.68
N SER A 391 10.08 -12.32 -8.16
CA SER A 391 11.42 -12.87 -8.38
C SER A 391 12.20 -12.07 -9.41
N LEU A 392 11.56 -11.66 -10.50
CA LEU A 392 12.11 -10.78 -11.53
C LEU A 392 12.61 -9.47 -10.92
N ARG A 393 11.77 -8.76 -10.14
CA ARG A 393 12.17 -7.52 -9.50
C ARG A 393 13.33 -7.70 -8.53
N LYS A 394 13.32 -8.78 -7.73
CA LYS A 394 14.40 -9.08 -6.77
C LYS A 394 15.72 -9.40 -7.45
N ALA A 395 15.69 -10.09 -8.60
CA ALA A 395 16.88 -10.47 -9.35
C ALA A 395 17.55 -9.31 -10.08
N HIS A 396 16.81 -8.24 -10.40
CA HIS A 396 17.28 -7.15 -11.24
C HIS A 396 17.33 -5.81 -10.50
N PRO A 397 18.52 -5.35 -10.04
CA PRO A 397 18.69 -4.03 -9.41
C PRO A 397 18.12 -2.87 -10.22
N ALA A 398 18.25 -2.91 -11.55
CA ALA A 398 17.66 -1.89 -12.41
C ALA A 398 16.16 -1.71 -12.22
N LEU A 399 15.41 -2.76 -11.90
CA LEU A 399 13.97 -2.68 -11.67
C LEU A 399 13.60 -2.06 -10.30
N ARG A 400 14.51 -2.04 -9.33
CA ARG A 400 14.29 -1.52 -7.99
C ARG A 400 14.59 -0.02 -7.93
N ASP A 401 15.84 0.35 -8.02
CA ASP A 401 16.35 1.71 -7.83
C ASP A 401 17.11 2.24 -9.07
N GLY A 402 16.89 1.63 -10.24
CA GLY A 402 17.43 2.11 -11.51
C GLY A 402 16.67 3.32 -12.07
N GLU A 403 17.29 3.98 -13.03
CA GLU A 403 16.67 5.04 -13.81
C GLU A 403 15.47 4.51 -14.62
N PHE A 404 14.52 5.39 -14.92
CA PHE A 404 13.35 5.10 -15.73
C PHE A 404 13.31 6.03 -16.95
N LYS A 405 13.13 5.45 -18.14
CA LYS A 405 13.03 6.20 -19.39
C LYS A 405 12.02 5.57 -20.33
N VAL A 406 10.99 6.32 -20.73
CA VAL A 406 10.06 5.89 -21.79
C VAL A 406 10.80 5.91 -23.13
N LEU A 407 10.71 4.82 -23.88
CA LEU A 407 11.27 4.69 -25.22
C LEU A 407 10.20 4.60 -26.30
N TYR A 408 9.01 4.09 -25.96
CA TYR A 408 7.90 3.92 -26.88
C TYR A 408 6.57 4.16 -26.16
N ALA A 409 5.68 4.97 -26.74
CA ALA A 409 4.34 5.18 -26.22
C ALA A 409 3.42 5.57 -27.39
N GLN A 410 2.71 4.60 -27.95
CA GLN A 410 1.78 4.83 -29.07
C GLN A 410 0.56 3.91 -28.93
N GLY A 411 -0.63 4.47 -29.10
CA GLY A 411 -1.88 3.70 -28.99
C GLY A 411 -2.00 3.00 -27.65
N ASP A 412 -1.98 1.68 -27.66
CA ASP A 412 -2.09 0.82 -26.48
C ASP A 412 -0.76 0.18 -26.05
N VAL A 413 0.36 0.59 -26.66
CA VAL A 413 1.68 0.02 -26.34
C VAL A 413 2.55 1.03 -25.64
N LEU A 414 3.08 0.61 -24.49
CA LEU A 414 4.06 1.35 -23.68
C LEU A 414 5.37 0.55 -23.60
N GLY A 415 6.49 1.17 -23.96
CA GLY A 415 7.83 0.63 -23.80
C GLY A 415 8.70 1.56 -22.96
N PHE A 416 9.37 1.04 -21.94
CA PHE A 416 10.27 1.81 -21.10
C PHE A 416 11.50 1.02 -20.70
N LEU A 417 12.61 1.73 -20.53
CA LEU A 417 13.90 1.20 -20.10
C LEU A 417 14.08 1.47 -18.60
N ARG A 418 14.52 0.43 -17.88
CA ARG A 418 15.10 0.54 -16.54
C ARG A 418 16.60 0.29 -16.64
N SER A 419 17.41 1.17 -16.04
CA SER A 419 18.87 1.04 -16.11
C SER A 419 19.55 1.34 -14.78
N LYS A 420 20.57 0.52 -14.42
CA LYS A 420 21.43 0.74 -13.26
C LYS A 420 22.85 0.26 -13.59
N GLY A 421 23.78 1.20 -13.68
CA GLY A 421 25.13 0.89 -14.17
C GLY A 421 25.08 0.29 -15.57
N GLU A 422 25.62 -0.92 -15.72
CA GLU A 422 25.57 -1.64 -17.01
C GLU A 422 24.30 -2.45 -17.22
N GLU A 423 23.48 -2.64 -16.18
CA GLU A 423 22.25 -3.41 -16.32
C GLU A 423 21.17 -2.56 -16.99
N LYS A 424 20.61 -3.10 -18.07
CA LYS A 424 19.51 -2.50 -18.82
C LYS A 424 18.42 -3.54 -19.03
N VAL A 425 17.19 -3.15 -18.68
CA VAL A 425 15.99 -3.98 -18.79
C VAL A 425 14.92 -3.17 -19.51
N LEU A 426 14.55 -3.59 -20.70
CA LEU A 426 13.45 -3.01 -21.47
C LEU A 426 12.16 -3.75 -21.13
N VAL A 427 11.14 -3.00 -20.77
CA VAL A 427 9.78 -3.52 -20.53
C VAL A 427 8.87 -2.98 -21.61
N VAL A 428 8.13 -3.86 -22.29
CA VAL A 428 7.16 -3.47 -23.31
C VAL A 428 5.81 -4.09 -22.98
N LEU A 429 4.76 -3.28 -22.94
CA LEU A 429 3.41 -3.66 -22.51
C LEU A 429 2.42 -3.38 -23.62
N ASN A 430 1.60 -4.35 -24.00
CA ASN A 430 0.47 -4.21 -24.91
C ASN A 430 -0.85 -4.40 -24.15
N ARG A 431 -1.58 -3.32 -23.92
CA ARG A 431 -2.90 -3.39 -23.24
C ARG A 431 -4.07 -3.63 -24.21
N SER A 432 -3.82 -3.68 -25.52
CA SER A 432 -4.87 -3.93 -26.52
C SER A 432 -5.25 -5.42 -26.57
N ARG A 433 -6.40 -5.70 -27.17
CA ARG A 433 -6.86 -7.06 -27.46
C ARG A 433 -6.37 -7.59 -28.81
N GLU A 434 -5.48 -6.83 -29.47
CA GLU A 434 -4.94 -7.16 -30.78
C GLU A 434 -3.44 -7.40 -30.69
N ILE A 435 -2.91 -8.21 -31.58
CA ILE A 435 -1.46 -8.32 -31.76
C ILE A 435 -0.92 -6.98 -32.22
N GLN A 436 0.16 -6.53 -31.61
CA GLN A 436 0.83 -5.29 -31.99
C GLN A 436 2.23 -5.59 -32.54
N HIS A 437 2.60 -4.85 -33.58
CA HIS A 437 3.90 -4.88 -34.20
C HIS A 437 4.55 -3.52 -33.98
N VAL A 438 5.70 -3.47 -33.32
CA VAL A 438 6.34 -2.20 -32.97
C VAL A 438 7.83 -2.22 -33.22
N ASP A 439 8.35 -1.07 -33.66
CA ASP A 439 9.77 -0.81 -33.75
C ASP A 439 10.18 0.08 -32.57
N ILE A 440 11.13 -0.38 -31.75
CA ILE A 440 11.63 0.36 -30.60
C ILE A 440 13.04 0.85 -30.87
N ASP A 441 13.24 2.16 -30.76
CA ASP A 441 14.56 2.79 -30.86
C ASP A 441 15.42 2.44 -29.64
N MET A 442 16.51 1.72 -29.90
CA MET A 442 17.50 1.30 -28.91
C MET A 442 18.87 1.94 -29.13
N GLN A 443 18.96 2.94 -30.03
CA GLN A 443 20.23 3.56 -30.41
C GLN A 443 20.98 4.11 -29.19
N GLY A 444 22.21 3.67 -29.00
CA GLY A 444 23.03 4.02 -27.85
C GLY A 444 22.60 3.40 -26.52
N MET A 445 21.55 2.58 -26.51
CA MET A 445 21.10 1.86 -25.32
C MET A 445 21.77 0.48 -25.19
N VAL A 446 21.94 -0.22 -26.29
CA VAL A 446 22.61 -1.51 -26.38
C VAL A 446 23.62 -1.49 -27.57
N PRO A 447 24.62 -2.38 -27.59
CA PRO A 447 25.51 -2.51 -28.74
C PRO A 447 24.78 -2.93 -30.02
N ASP A 448 25.31 -2.55 -31.18
CA ASP A 448 24.81 -3.01 -32.48
C ASP A 448 24.86 -4.54 -32.53
N GLY A 449 23.76 -5.16 -32.94
CA GLY A 449 23.63 -6.61 -33.02
C GLY A 449 23.40 -7.30 -31.67
N ALA A 450 23.15 -6.56 -30.60
CA ALA A 450 22.85 -7.14 -29.28
C ALA A 450 21.66 -8.10 -29.33
N VAL A 451 21.81 -9.23 -28.64
CA VAL A 451 20.71 -10.19 -28.43
C VAL A 451 20.08 -9.92 -27.10
N LEU A 452 18.78 -9.66 -27.08
CA LEU A 452 18.00 -9.48 -25.86
C LEU A 452 17.11 -10.71 -25.63
N ARG A 453 17.16 -11.24 -24.41
CA ARG A 453 16.32 -12.37 -23.99
C ARG A 453 15.11 -11.85 -23.21
N ASP A 454 13.95 -12.41 -23.50
CA ASP A 454 12.76 -12.21 -22.69
C ASP A 454 12.88 -13.01 -21.39
N LEU A 455 12.81 -12.30 -20.25
CA LEU A 455 12.93 -12.87 -18.91
C LEU A 455 11.62 -13.56 -18.43
N LEU A 456 10.50 -13.34 -19.12
CA LEU A 456 9.20 -13.97 -18.84
C LEU A 456 8.95 -15.20 -19.69
N ALA A 457 9.52 -15.23 -20.91
CA ALA A 457 9.39 -16.29 -21.87
C ALA A 457 10.79 -16.68 -22.41
N SER A 458 10.89 -17.74 -23.16
CA SER A 458 12.19 -18.22 -23.70
C SER A 458 12.62 -17.55 -25.00
N GLY A 459 11.96 -16.41 -25.37
CA GLY A 459 12.21 -15.72 -26.64
C GLY A 459 13.47 -14.87 -26.63
N GLU A 460 14.10 -14.74 -27.80
CA GLU A 460 15.23 -13.83 -28.04
C GLU A 460 14.90 -12.87 -29.17
N VAL A 461 15.31 -11.61 -29.03
CA VAL A 461 15.13 -10.54 -30.01
C VAL A 461 16.52 -9.96 -30.33
N VAL A 462 16.79 -9.69 -31.57
CA VAL A 462 18.09 -9.13 -32.01
C VAL A 462 17.91 -7.67 -32.40
N GLU A 463 18.71 -6.81 -31.81
CA GLU A 463 18.84 -5.42 -32.24
C GLU A 463 19.42 -5.35 -33.66
N LYS A 464 18.89 -4.47 -34.52
CA LYS A 464 19.37 -4.21 -35.88
C LYS A 464 19.31 -2.72 -36.17
N GLU A 465 20.49 -2.15 -36.52
CA GLU A 465 20.62 -0.76 -36.96
C GLU A 465 20.04 0.26 -35.94
N GLY A 466 20.23 0.01 -34.65
CA GLY A 466 19.72 0.86 -33.59
C GLY A 466 18.27 0.55 -33.14
N PHE A 467 17.60 -0.47 -33.68
CA PHE A 467 16.21 -0.79 -33.42
C PHE A 467 15.96 -2.25 -33.04
N LEU A 468 14.99 -2.47 -32.17
CA LEU A 468 14.26 -3.75 -32.12
C LEU A 468 13.13 -3.67 -33.14
N LYS A 469 13.35 -4.24 -34.33
CA LYS A 469 12.38 -4.15 -35.44
C LYS A 469 11.36 -5.27 -35.38
N ASP A 470 10.10 -4.94 -35.71
CA ASP A 470 8.96 -5.85 -35.78
C ASP A 470 8.79 -6.70 -34.51
N LEU A 471 8.91 -6.05 -33.34
CA LEU A 471 8.64 -6.72 -32.06
C LEU A 471 7.16 -7.07 -31.98
N ILE A 472 6.86 -8.36 -31.92
CA ILE A 472 5.48 -8.88 -31.90
C ILE A 472 5.02 -9.03 -30.45
N LEU A 473 3.96 -8.30 -30.09
CA LEU A 473 3.35 -8.33 -28.77
C LEU A 473 1.97 -8.97 -28.84
N ALA A 474 1.78 -10.06 -28.11
CA ALA A 474 0.47 -10.68 -27.99
C ALA A 474 -0.54 -9.75 -27.30
N PRO A 475 -1.85 -9.99 -27.48
CA PRO A 475 -2.89 -9.23 -26.78
C PRO A 475 -2.74 -9.31 -25.26
N LEU A 476 -2.99 -8.19 -24.55
CA LEU A 476 -2.97 -8.10 -23.09
C LEU A 476 -1.70 -8.75 -22.46
N SER A 477 -0.55 -8.50 -23.04
CA SER A 477 0.71 -9.13 -22.64
C SER A 477 1.85 -8.12 -22.55
N GLY A 478 2.95 -8.55 -21.95
CA GLY A 478 4.17 -7.77 -21.87
C GLY A 478 5.41 -8.64 -22.07
N MET A 479 6.52 -7.99 -22.42
CA MET A 479 7.85 -8.58 -22.52
C MET A 479 8.81 -7.83 -21.60
N VAL A 480 9.77 -8.56 -21.04
CA VAL A 480 10.85 -8.00 -20.22
C VAL A 480 12.16 -8.45 -20.84
N LEU A 481 12.78 -7.57 -21.60
CA LEU A 481 13.94 -7.89 -22.42
C LEU A 481 15.23 -7.41 -21.75
N LYS A 482 16.20 -8.30 -21.64
CA LYS A 482 17.54 -8.01 -21.11
C LYS A 482 18.62 -8.50 -22.06
N GLU A 483 19.65 -7.66 -22.26
CA GLU A 483 20.82 -8.02 -23.06
C GLU A 483 21.52 -9.26 -22.51
N LEU A 484 21.81 -10.19 -23.39
CA LEU A 484 22.71 -11.33 -23.13
C LEU A 484 24.16 -10.86 -23.26
N LYS A 485 24.88 -10.89 -22.14
CA LYS A 485 26.34 -10.64 -22.11
C LYS A 485 27.15 -11.89 -22.36
#